data_2825e3ece39765ccd95eda92ff5ea997
#
_entry.id   2825e3ece39765ccd95eda92ff5ea997
#
_cell.length_a   1.000
_cell.length_b   1.000
_cell.length_c   1.000
_cell.angle_alpha   90.00
_cell.angle_beta   90.00
_cell.angle_gamma   90.00
#
_symmetry.space_group_name_H-M   'P 1'
#
loop_
_entity.id
_entity.type
_entity.pdbx_description
1 polymer ?
#
loop_
_entity_poly.entity_id
_entity_poly.type
_entity_poly.pdbx_seq_one_letter_code
_entity_poly.pdbx_strand_id
1 'polypeptide(L)'
;NNYLMGKDPFPFDLLYWNSDSTRMPYAMHSFYLRNMYLGNKLREAGGIEIAGVPIDISKVKTPCYFISTVEDHIAPWKSTYKGAHLPSGPVKFVLGGSGHIAGIVNPPAANKYGYWTNEELPEDADDFLRGATQNPGSWWNDWQQWLLALPNGDKKVAARTPGEGPLKVLEDAPGSYVKFRLDAQKKAK
;
A
#
# COMPACT_ATOMS: atom_id res chain seq x y z
N ASN A 1 -8.01 -19.23 22.11
CA ASN A 1 -7.93 -18.80 23.53
C ASN A 1 -8.92 -17.67 23.82
N ASN A 2 -8.92 -16.58 23.06
CA ASN A 2 -9.70 -15.39 23.40
C ASN A 2 -11.21 -15.65 23.34
N TYR A 3 -11.71 -16.16 22.21
CA TYR A 3 -13.14 -16.36 22.01
C TYR A 3 -13.74 -17.49 22.89
N LEU A 4 -13.11 -18.66 22.87
CA LEU A 4 -13.63 -19.82 23.62
C LEU A 4 -13.34 -19.77 25.13
N MET A 5 -12.30 -19.08 25.55
CA MET A 5 -11.88 -18.99 26.94
C MET A 5 -12.23 -17.65 27.60
N GLY A 6 -12.89 -16.75 26.86
CA GLY A 6 -13.29 -15.44 27.36
C GLY A 6 -12.13 -14.52 27.79
N LYS A 7 -10.94 -14.75 27.27
CA LYS A 7 -9.77 -13.92 27.58
C LYS A 7 -9.72 -12.73 26.62
N ASP A 8 -9.39 -11.57 27.14
CA ASP A 8 -9.14 -10.39 26.30
C ASP A 8 -7.95 -10.61 25.36
N PRO A 9 -7.97 -10.04 24.15
CA PRO A 9 -6.81 -10.03 23.27
C PRO A 9 -5.61 -9.39 23.95
N PHE A 10 -4.39 -9.87 23.62
CA PHE A 10 -3.17 -9.24 24.10
C PHE A 10 -3.14 -7.78 23.60
N PRO A 11 -3.09 -6.78 24.51
CA PRO A 11 -3.10 -5.37 24.12
C PRO A 11 -1.77 -4.99 23.48
N PHE A 12 -1.80 -4.52 22.24
CA PHE A 12 -0.66 -3.92 21.56
C PHE A 12 -1.13 -2.83 20.57
N ASP A 13 -0.27 -1.90 20.26
CA ASP A 13 -0.56 -0.69 19.50
C ASP A 13 -1.11 -0.95 18.09
N LEU A 14 -0.55 -1.91 17.37
CA LEU A 14 -1.01 -2.31 16.04
C LEU A 14 -2.43 -2.88 16.05
N LEU A 15 -2.82 -3.61 17.10
CA LEU A 15 -4.18 -4.12 17.25
C LEU A 15 -5.17 -2.96 17.44
N TYR A 16 -4.81 -1.97 18.26
CA TYR A 16 -5.61 -0.77 18.46
C TYR A 16 -5.78 0.01 17.16
N TRP A 17 -4.68 0.28 16.45
CA TRP A 17 -4.68 0.96 15.16
C TRP A 17 -5.54 0.21 14.12
N ASN A 18 -5.40 -1.10 13.99
CA ASN A 18 -6.15 -1.91 13.04
C ASN A 18 -7.66 -1.97 13.36
N SER A 19 -8.02 -1.77 14.62
CA SER A 19 -9.43 -1.73 15.06
C SER A 19 -10.08 -0.36 14.86
N ASP A 20 -9.28 0.67 14.57
CA ASP A 20 -9.79 2.02 14.30
C ASP A 20 -10.32 2.09 12.86
N SER A 21 -11.64 2.21 12.73
CA SER A 21 -12.33 2.13 11.46
C SER A 21 -12.62 3.51 10.86
N THR A 22 -12.47 3.61 9.54
CA THR A 22 -12.81 4.82 8.78
C THR A 22 -14.24 4.72 8.26
N ARG A 23 -15.03 5.74 8.54
CA ARG A 23 -16.40 5.83 8.02
C ARG A 23 -16.39 6.32 6.58
N MET A 24 -16.97 5.53 5.69
CA MET A 24 -17.16 5.89 4.29
C MET A 24 -18.63 6.29 4.00
N PRO A 25 -18.89 7.27 3.11
CA PRO A 25 -20.23 7.52 2.59
C PRO A 25 -20.81 6.25 1.94
N TYR A 26 -22.12 6.07 2.07
CA TYR A 26 -22.83 4.90 1.52
C TYR A 26 -22.55 4.67 0.03
N ALA A 27 -22.65 5.72 -0.78
CA ALA A 27 -22.43 5.62 -2.22
C ALA A 27 -21.00 5.15 -2.56
N MET A 28 -19.98 5.71 -1.88
CA MET A 28 -18.58 5.33 -2.06
C MET A 28 -18.34 3.89 -1.63
N HIS A 29 -18.85 3.48 -0.48
CA HIS A 29 -18.70 2.11 0.04
C HIS A 29 -19.36 1.10 -0.89
N SER A 30 -20.60 1.37 -1.31
CA SER A 30 -21.33 0.50 -2.24
C SER A 30 -20.63 0.38 -3.60
N PHE A 31 -20.15 1.50 -4.15
CA PHE A 31 -19.37 1.51 -5.39
C PHE A 31 -18.10 0.64 -5.27
N TYR A 32 -17.35 0.84 -4.20
CA TYR A 32 -16.10 0.12 -3.94
C TYR A 32 -16.32 -1.39 -3.82
N LEU A 33 -17.28 -1.82 -3.01
CA LEU A 33 -17.58 -3.25 -2.85
C LEU A 33 -18.03 -3.91 -4.15
N ARG A 34 -18.90 -3.26 -4.93
CA ARG A 34 -19.44 -3.85 -6.16
C ARG A 34 -18.41 -3.87 -7.30
N ASN A 35 -17.67 -2.80 -7.48
CA ASN A 35 -16.79 -2.67 -8.65
C ASN A 35 -15.39 -3.20 -8.41
N MET A 36 -14.84 -3.09 -7.17
CA MET A 36 -13.50 -3.56 -6.86
C MET A 36 -13.51 -5.01 -6.33
N TYR A 37 -14.27 -5.28 -5.26
CA TYR A 37 -14.27 -6.63 -4.66
C TYR A 37 -15.08 -7.63 -5.48
N LEU A 38 -16.33 -7.34 -5.79
CA LEU A 38 -17.19 -8.30 -6.47
C LEU A 38 -16.83 -8.43 -7.96
N GLY A 39 -16.72 -7.30 -8.66
CA GLY A 39 -16.54 -7.25 -10.10
C GLY A 39 -15.08 -7.25 -10.57
N ASN A 40 -14.12 -6.88 -9.71
CA ASN A 40 -12.70 -6.68 -10.04
C ASN A 40 -12.50 -5.85 -11.32
N LYS A 41 -13.35 -4.84 -11.51
CA LYS A 41 -13.48 -4.10 -12.78
C LYS A 41 -12.32 -3.12 -13.03
N LEU A 42 -11.58 -2.74 -11.99
CA LEU A 42 -10.46 -1.80 -12.13
C LEU A 42 -9.38 -2.34 -13.09
N ARG A 43 -9.22 -3.65 -13.19
CA ARG A 43 -8.27 -4.28 -14.11
C ARG A 43 -8.68 -4.20 -15.59
N GLU A 44 -9.93 -3.87 -15.86
CA GLU A 44 -10.50 -3.82 -17.22
C GLU A 44 -10.46 -2.38 -17.72
N ALA A 45 -9.96 -2.18 -18.94
CA ALA A 45 -9.94 -0.85 -19.56
C ALA A 45 -11.37 -0.30 -19.68
N GLY A 46 -11.66 0.82 -19.00
CA GLY A 46 -13.01 1.40 -18.94
C GLY A 46 -14.00 0.61 -18.10
N GLY A 47 -13.57 -0.40 -17.35
CA GLY A 47 -14.45 -1.22 -16.48
C GLY A 47 -15.10 -0.44 -15.34
N ILE A 48 -14.50 0.68 -14.94
CA ILE A 48 -15.09 1.67 -14.03
C ILE A 48 -15.01 3.06 -14.65
N GLU A 49 -15.96 3.90 -14.29
CA GLU A 49 -15.99 5.31 -14.65
C GLU A 49 -16.08 6.17 -13.38
N ILE A 50 -15.29 7.22 -13.31
CA ILE A 50 -15.30 8.19 -12.20
C ILE A 50 -15.48 9.58 -12.78
N ALA A 51 -16.52 10.28 -12.37
CA ALA A 51 -16.86 11.63 -12.83
C ALA A 51 -16.92 11.75 -14.39
N GLY A 52 -17.47 10.75 -15.07
CA GLY A 52 -17.58 10.72 -16.52
C GLY A 52 -16.28 10.31 -17.25
N VAL A 53 -15.23 9.94 -16.51
CA VAL A 53 -13.95 9.52 -17.09
C VAL A 53 -13.78 8.01 -16.92
N PRO A 54 -13.69 7.24 -18.04
CA PRO A 54 -13.39 5.81 -17.97
C PRO A 54 -11.94 5.61 -17.53
N ILE A 55 -11.76 4.75 -16.53
CA ILE A 55 -10.44 4.45 -15.96
C ILE A 55 -9.81 3.30 -16.74
N ASP A 56 -8.55 3.48 -17.12
CA ASP A 56 -7.78 2.52 -17.89
C ASP A 56 -6.33 2.50 -17.36
N ILE A 57 -5.97 1.47 -16.60
CA ILE A 57 -4.64 1.32 -15.99
C ILE A 57 -3.58 1.11 -17.08
N SER A 58 -3.93 0.55 -18.24
CA SER A 58 -2.98 0.37 -19.34
C SER A 58 -2.42 1.69 -19.89
N LYS A 59 -3.05 2.82 -19.61
CA LYS A 59 -2.56 4.16 -19.96
C LYS A 59 -1.53 4.74 -19.00
N VAL A 60 -1.25 4.08 -17.89
CA VAL A 60 -0.24 4.50 -16.92
C VAL A 60 1.14 4.23 -17.51
N LYS A 61 1.87 5.29 -17.84
CA LYS A 61 3.23 5.26 -18.41
C LYS A 61 4.31 5.61 -17.38
N THR A 62 3.90 6.08 -16.22
CA THR A 62 4.81 6.37 -15.11
C THR A 62 5.51 5.09 -14.66
N PRO A 63 6.83 5.12 -14.40
CA PRO A 63 7.52 3.99 -13.81
C PRO A 63 6.86 3.55 -12.50
N CYS A 64 6.61 2.26 -12.37
CA CYS A 64 5.92 1.68 -11.22
C CYS A 64 6.83 0.69 -10.49
N TYR A 65 6.86 0.79 -9.16
CA TYR A 65 7.51 -0.18 -8.29
C TYR A 65 6.44 -0.92 -7.50
N PHE A 66 6.32 -2.22 -7.73
CA PHE A 66 5.39 -3.08 -7.02
C PHE A 66 6.13 -3.87 -5.95
N ILE A 67 5.57 -3.90 -4.75
CA ILE A 67 6.05 -4.74 -3.64
C ILE A 67 4.92 -5.61 -3.13
N SER A 68 5.20 -6.88 -2.95
CA SER A 68 4.33 -7.83 -2.27
C SER A 68 5.16 -8.69 -1.34
N THR A 69 4.54 -9.48 -0.48
CA THR A 69 5.27 -10.35 0.45
C THR A 69 4.83 -11.80 0.33
N VAL A 70 5.80 -12.71 0.47
CA VAL A 70 5.63 -14.13 0.16
C VAL A 70 4.61 -14.83 1.07
N GLU A 71 4.50 -14.38 2.32
CA GLU A 71 3.60 -14.94 3.32
C GLU A 71 2.31 -14.10 3.53
N ASP A 72 2.03 -13.17 2.61
CA ASP A 72 0.83 -12.35 2.69
C ASP A 72 -0.42 -13.19 2.38
N HIS A 73 -1.21 -13.45 3.41
CA HIS A 73 -2.46 -14.20 3.31
C HIS A 73 -3.68 -13.30 3.05
N ILE A 74 -3.53 -11.96 3.15
CA ILE A 74 -4.59 -10.98 2.91
C ILE A 74 -4.59 -10.55 1.44
N ALA A 75 -3.41 -10.22 0.91
CA ALA A 75 -3.18 -9.88 -0.49
C ALA A 75 -2.13 -10.83 -1.10
N PRO A 76 -2.52 -12.06 -1.49
CA PRO A 76 -1.59 -13.07 -1.99
C PRO A 76 -0.74 -12.53 -3.14
N TRP A 77 0.57 -12.67 -3.03
CA TRP A 77 1.53 -12.03 -3.92
C TRP A 77 1.33 -12.39 -5.40
N LYS A 78 0.92 -13.63 -5.70
CA LYS A 78 0.61 -14.04 -7.09
C LYS A 78 -0.56 -13.26 -7.70
N SER A 79 -1.51 -12.83 -6.87
CA SER A 79 -2.61 -11.97 -7.32
C SER A 79 -2.13 -10.52 -7.54
N THR A 80 -1.29 -10.02 -6.65
CA THR A 80 -0.66 -8.69 -6.79
C THR A 80 0.26 -8.64 -8.01
N TYR A 81 1.01 -9.72 -8.27
CA TYR A 81 1.89 -9.86 -9.42
C TYR A 81 1.15 -9.67 -10.75
N LYS A 82 -0.06 -10.21 -10.89
CA LYS A 82 -0.90 -9.97 -12.07
C LYS A 82 -1.21 -8.50 -12.29
N GLY A 83 -1.32 -7.71 -11.22
CA GLY A 83 -1.52 -6.28 -11.31
C GLY A 83 -0.32 -5.52 -11.87
N ALA A 84 0.89 -6.06 -11.72
CA ALA A 84 2.11 -5.47 -12.26
C ALA A 84 2.18 -5.49 -13.80
N HIS A 85 1.38 -6.32 -14.45
CA HIS A 85 1.27 -6.39 -15.92
C HIS A 85 0.23 -5.41 -16.52
N LEU A 86 -0.50 -4.67 -15.71
CA LEU A 86 -1.54 -3.75 -16.19
C LEU A 86 -0.98 -2.42 -16.75
N PRO A 87 -0.02 -1.74 -16.09
CA PRO A 87 0.58 -0.52 -16.62
C PRO A 87 1.35 -0.76 -17.92
N SER A 88 1.37 0.23 -18.82
CA SER A 88 2.20 0.18 -20.03
C SER A 88 3.58 0.84 -19.86
N GLY A 89 3.82 1.50 -18.73
CA GLY A 89 5.13 2.04 -18.38
C GLY A 89 6.10 0.99 -17.82
N PRO A 90 7.35 1.39 -17.53
CA PRO A 90 8.31 0.49 -16.91
C PRO A 90 7.81 -0.01 -15.54
N VAL A 91 7.90 -1.30 -15.31
CA VAL A 91 7.50 -1.91 -14.04
C VAL A 91 8.66 -2.67 -13.44
N LYS A 92 8.90 -2.46 -12.16
CA LYS A 92 9.74 -3.33 -11.32
C LYS A 92 8.86 -4.00 -10.28
N PHE A 93 8.93 -5.33 -10.21
CA PHE A 93 8.27 -6.12 -9.16
C PHE A 93 9.30 -6.66 -8.19
N VAL A 94 9.04 -6.53 -6.91
CA VAL A 94 9.88 -7.06 -5.83
C VAL A 94 9.02 -7.89 -4.89
N LEU A 95 9.51 -9.06 -4.51
CA LEU A 95 8.85 -9.94 -3.56
C LEU A 95 9.60 -9.91 -2.24
N GLY A 96 9.02 -9.31 -1.20
CA GLY A 96 9.59 -9.28 0.14
C GLY A 96 9.34 -10.57 0.90
N GLY A 97 10.21 -10.90 1.82
CA GLY A 97 10.00 -11.97 2.78
C GLY A 97 8.97 -11.60 3.85
N SER A 98 8.52 -12.60 4.62
CA SER A 98 7.53 -12.43 5.71
C SER A 98 6.11 -12.06 5.23
N GLY A 99 5.27 -11.59 6.16
CA GLY A 99 3.83 -11.38 5.94
C GLY A 99 3.44 -9.94 5.69
N HIS A 100 2.14 -9.72 5.65
CA HIS A 100 1.44 -8.50 5.23
C HIS A 100 1.99 -7.18 5.79
N ILE A 101 2.34 -7.14 7.06
CA ILE A 101 2.86 -5.93 7.71
C ILE A 101 4.40 -6.01 7.84
N ALA A 102 4.92 -7.07 8.44
CA ALA A 102 6.33 -7.18 8.76
C ALA A 102 7.26 -7.25 7.53
N GLY A 103 6.76 -7.78 6.42
CA GLY A 103 7.50 -7.81 5.16
C GLY A 103 7.58 -6.44 4.48
N ILE A 104 6.56 -5.60 4.64
CA ILE A 104 6.50 -4.25 4.07
C ILE A 104 7.20 -3.24 4.98
N VAL A 105 6.86 -3.21 6.27
CA VAL A 105 7.50 -2.35 7.26
C VAL A 105 8.74 -3.06 7.80
N ASN A 106 9.79 -3.06 6.99
CA ASN A 106 11.05 -3.74 7.26
C ASN A 106 12.22 -2.75 7.17
N PRO A 107 12.47 -1.95 8.22
CA PRO A 107 13.52 -0.94 8.20
C PRO A 107 14.91 -1.58 7.99
N PRO A 108 15.79 -0.97 7.18
CA PRO A 108 17.11 -1.53 6.87
C PRO A 108 17.97 -1.87 8.08
N ALA A 109 17.85 -1.07 9.16
CA ALA A 109 18.59 -1.30 10.41
C ALA A 109 18.25 -2.64 11.07
N ALA A 110 17.05 -3.20 10.82
CA ALA A 110 16.67 -4.50 11.36
C ALA A 110 17.32 -5.68 10.64
N ASN A 111 17.77 -5.49 9.40
CA ASN A 111 18.42 -6.48 8.52
C ASN A 111 17.72 -7.84 8.52
N LYS A 112 16.37 -7.85 8.33
CA LYS A 112 15.53 -9.04 8.41
C LYS A 112 14.93 -9.44 7.07
N TYR A 113 14.49 -10.68 6.98
CA TYR A 113 13.62 -11.31 5.98
C TYR A 113 14.23 -11.53 4.60
N GLY A 114 14.86 -10.56 3.99
CA GLY A 114 15.29 -10.65 2.59
C GLY A 114 14.17 -10.36 1.59
N TYR A 115 14.54 -10.31 0.32
CA TYR A 115 13.62 -10.04 -0.79
C TYR A 115 14.17 -10.65 -2.08
N TRP A 116 13.29 -10.81 -3.08
CA TRP A 116 13.63 -11.34 -4.40
C TRP A 116 13.38 -10.31 -5.48
N THR A 117 14.34 -10.21 -6.39
CA THR A 117 14.27 -9.34 -7.58
C THR A 117 14.50 -10.18 -8.83
N ASN A 118 13.85 -9.80 -9.93
CA ASN A 118 14.10 -10.35 -11.24
C ASN A 118 14.12 -9.19 -12.25
N GLU A 119 15.11 -9.18 -13.15
CA GLU A 119 15.20 -8.17 -14.21
C GLU A 119 14.11 -8.39 -15.28
N GLU A 120 13.59 -9.61 -15.37
CA GLU A 120 12.48 -9.94 -16.24
C GLU A 120 11.17 -9.96 -15.46
N LEU A 121 10.08 -9.64 -16.15
CA LEU A 121 8.73 -9.72 -15.63
C LEU A 121 7.94 -10.76 -16.45
N PRO A 122 8.22 -12.07 -16.29
CA PRO A 122 7.50 -13.11 -17.02
C PRO A 122 6.01 -13.10 -16.67
N GLU A 123 5.16 -13.61 -17.55
CA GLU A 123 3.70 -13.60 -17.33
C GLU A 123 3.30 -14.47 -16.11
N ASP A 124 3.98 -15.57 -15.90
CA ASP A 124 3.73 -16.47 -14.78
C ASP A 124 4.53 -16.07 -13.52
N ALA A 125 3.84 -15.99 -12.39
CA ALA A 125 4.42 -15.60 -11.11
C ALA A 125 5.45 -16.64 -10.58
N ASP A 126 5.27 -17.93 -10.86
CA ASP A 126 6.22 -18.97 -10.44
C ASP A 126 7.49 -18.91 -11.30
N ASP A 127 7.38 -18.52 -12.58
CA ASP A 127 8.52 -18.25 -13.44
C ASP A 127 9.30 -17.02 -12.96
N PHE A 128 8.61 -15.97 -12.52
CA PHE A 128 9.27 -14.84 -11.87
C PHE A 128 10.11 -15.29 -10.68
N LEU A 129 9.55 -16.08 -9.78
CA LEU A 129 10.26 -16.52 -8.58
C LEU A 129 11.41 -17.47 -8.90
N ARG A 130 11.24 -18.35 -9.90
CA ARG A 130 12.31 -19.26 -10.35
C ARG A 130 13.54 -18.54 -10.91
N GLY A 131 13.32 -17.44 -11.63
CA GLY A 131 14.39 -16.60 -12.20
C GLY A 131 14.90 -15.52 -11.26
N ALA A 132 14.31 -15.37 -10.08
CA ALA A 132 14.63 -14.27 -9.17
C ALA A 132 15.91 -14.51 -8.38
N THR A 133 16.65 -13.44 -8.14
CA THR A 133 17.77 -13.40 -7.21
C THR A 133 17.29 -13.03 -5.81
N GLN A 134 17.66 -13.84 -4.82
CA GLN A 134 17.40 -13.55 -3.43
C GLN A 134 18.45 -12.57 -2.88
N ASN A 135 17.98 -11.50 -2.25
CA ASN A 135 18.81 -10.47 -1.62
C ASN A 135 18.57 -10.47 -0.11
N PRO A 136 19.59 -10.25 0.72
CA PRO A 136 19.44 -10.18 2.17
C PRO A 136 18.88 -8.82 2.61
N GLY A 137 18.23 -8.79 3.76
CA GLY A 137 17.81 -7.57 4.45
C GLY A 137 16.57 -6.92 3.86
N SER A 138 16.52 -5.60 3.93
CA SER A 138 15.33 -4.82 3.57
C SER A 138 15.26 -4.46 2.09
N TRP A 139 14.10 -4.65 1.48
CA TRP A 139 13.78 -4.16 0.14
C TRP A 139 13.81 -2.62 0.00
N TRP A 140 13.77 -1.88 1.12
CA TRP A 140 13.80 -0.41 1.08
C TRP A 140 15.07 0.14 0.43
N ASN A 141 16.20 -0.56 0.57
CA ASN A 141 17.46 -0.15 -0.07
C ASN A 141 17.36 -0.27 -1.60
N ASP A 142 16.76 -1.33 -2.11
CA ASP A 142 16.51 -1.51 -3.55
C ASP A 142 15.53 -0.43 -4.07
N TRP A 143 14.45 -0.19 -3.33
CA TRP A 143 13.49 0.86 -3.66
C TRP A 143 14.14 2.26 -3.69
N GLN A 144 15.00 2.57 -2.74
CA GLN A 144 15.74 3.84 -2.72
C GLN A 144 16.63 3.98 -3.96
N GLN A 145 17.37 2.94 -4.34
CA GLN A 145 18.19 2.97 -5.54
C GLN A 145 17.34 3.15 -6.80
N TRP A 146 16.20 2.46 -6.88
CA TRP A 146 15.27 2.63 -7.98
C TRP A 146 14.74 4.07 -8.07
N LEU A 147 14.38 4.71 -6.95
CA LEU A 147 13.95 6.11 -6.92
C LEU A 147 15.07 7.06 -7.41
N LEU A 148 16.29 6.83 -6.99
CA LEU A 148 17.44 7.66 -7.39
C LEU A 148 17.76 7.52 -8.89
N ALA A 149 17.47 6.38 -9.48
CA ALA A 149 17.66 6.12 -10.90
C ALA A 149 16.58 6.76 -11.81
N LEU A 150 15.47 7.21 -11.24
CA LEU A 150 14.45 7.92 -12.01
C LEU A 150 14.94 9.30 -12.49
N PRO A 151 14.40 9.84 -13.59
CA PRO A 151 14.71 11.20 -14.03
C PRO A 151 14.49 12.20 -12.87
N ASN A 152 15.55 12.94 -12.51
CA ASN A 152 15.59 13.85 -11.36
C ASN A 152 15.44 13.18 -9.97
N GLY A 153 15.62 11.87 -9.84
CA GLY A 153 15.53 11.15 -8.57
C GLY A 153 16.58 11.60 -7.55
N ASP A 154 17.74 12.05 -8.01
CA ASP A 154 18.84 12.60 -7.22
C ASP A 154 18.73 14.12 -6.95
N LYS A 155 17.70 14.78 -7.49
CA LYS A 155 17.51 16.22 -7.34
C LYS A 155 17.28 16.59 -5.89
N LYS A 156 18.22 17.35 -5.33
CA LYS A 156 18.06 17.97 -4.02
C LYS A 156 17.04 19.11 -4.09
N VAL A 157 16.06 19.08 -3.22
CA VAL A 157 15.10 20.17 -3.03
C VAL A 157 15.36 20.86 -1.70
N ALA A 158 15.13 22.17 -1.64
CA ALA A 158 15.19 22.90 -0.39
C ALA A 158 14.17 22.36 0.60
N ALA A 159 14.56 22.25 1.87
CA ALA A 159 13.62 21.93 2.93
C ALA A 159 12.51 23.00 2.98
N ARG A 160 11.30 22.56 3.20
CA ARG A 160 10.15 23.44 3.36
C ARG A 160 9.53 23.21 4.74
N THR A 161 9.19 24.31 5.40
CA THR A 161 8.49 24.27 6.68
C THR A 161 6.99 24.22 6.42
N PRO A 162 6.21 23.36 7.10
CA PRO A 162 4.77 23.38 7.02
C PRO A 162 4.22 24.78 7.36
N GLY A 163 3.29 25.29 6.55
CA GLY A 163 2.70 26.62 6.73
C GLY A 163 3.43 27.80 6.08
N GLU A 164 4.59 27.60 5.46
CA GLU A 164 5.30 28.63 4.67
C GLU A 164 4.70 28.84 3.26
N GLY A 165 3.72 28.02 2.87
CA GLY A 165 2.98 28.17 1.62
C GLY A 165 1.79 29.13 1.72
N PRO A 166 0.91 29.13 0.70
CA PRO A 166 -0.28 29.98 0.68
C PRO A 166 -1.33 29.59 1.74
N LEU A 167 -1.24 28.37 2.29
CA LEU A 167 -2.13 27.88 3.35
C LEU A 167 -1.52 28.13 4.72
N LYS A 168 -2.32 28.75 5.61
CA LYS A 168 -1.88 29.02 6.98
C LYS A 168 -1.88 27.74 7.82
N VAL A 169 -0.97 27.67 8.78
CA VAL A 169 -1.03 26.67 9.85
C VAL A 169 -2.32 26.88 10.64
N LEU A 170 -3.08 25.83 10.88
CA LEU A 170 -4.30 25.86 11.68
C LEU A 170 -4.05 25.49 13.14
N GLU A 171 -3.32 24.39 13.34
CA GLU A 171 -2.97 23.83 14.66
C GLU A 171 -1.78 22.88 14.52
N ASP A 172 -1.15 22.53 15.63
CA ASP A 172 -0.06 21.57 15.65
C ASP A 172 -0.54 20.13 15.37
N ALA A 173 0.32 19.33 14.74
CA ALA A 173 0.03 17.93 14.54
C ALA A 173 -0.03 17.18 15.90
N PRO A 174 -0.90 16.17 16.04
CA PRO A 174 -1.77 15.54 15.03
C PRO A 174 -3.11 16.28 14.80
N GLY A 175 -3.34 17.44 15.40
CA GLY A 175 -4.56 18.21 15.29
C GLY A 175 -5.68 17.73 16.22
N SER A 176 -6.79 18.49 16.22
CA SER A 176 -7.95 18.22 17.07
C SER A 176 -8.89 17.16 16.51
N TYR A 177 -8.88 16.93 15.18
CA TYR A 177 -9.77 15.99 14.51
C TYR A 177 -9.58 14.54 15.00
N VAL A 178 -8.37 14.13 15.34
CA VAL A 178 -8.08 12.79 15.87
C VAL A 178 -8.75 12.49 17.22
N LYS A 179 -9.16 13.53 17.93
CA LYS A 179 -9.88 13.42 19.22
C LYS A 179 -11.40 13.37 19.03
N PHE A 180 -11.89 13.57 17.80
CA PHE A 180 -13.31 13.59 17.52
C PHE A 180 -13.88 12.15 17.55
N ARG A 181 -14.88 11.92 18.41
CA ARG A 181 -15.59 10.66 18.54
C ARG A 181 -17.09 10.90 18.42
N LEU A 182 -17.76 10.08 17.63
CA LEU A 182 -19.23 10.17 17.48
C LEU A 182 -19.98 9.93 18.79
N ASP A 183 -19.43 9.10 19.67
CA ASP A 183 -20.06 8.78 20.96
C ASP A 183 -20.05 9.94 21.95
N ALA A 184 -19.13 10.90 21.80
CA ALA A 184 -19.07 12.08 22.64
C ALA A 184 -20.26 13.02 22.41
N GLN A 185 -20.87 13.02 21.22
CA GLN A 185 -22.03 13.85 20.91
C GLN A 185 -23.34 13.32 21.51
N LYS A 186 -23.44 12.01 21.85
CA LYS A 186 -24.63 11.44 22.47
C LYS A 186 -24.80 11.78 23.96
N LYS A 187 -23.72 12.19 24.63
CA LYS A 187 -23.72 12.55 26.04
C LYS A 187 -24.00 14.05 26.30
N ALA A 188 -24.09 14.86 25.24
CA ALA A 188 -24.32 16.31 25.33
C ALA A 188 -25.77 16.71 24.97
N LYS A 189 -26.68 15.76 24.85
CA LYS A 189 -28.14 15.93 24.76
C LYS A 189 -28.77 15.20 25.94
#